data_0d3e483804c5a8a5014ef9671c109617
#
_entry.id   0d3e483804c5a8a5014ef9671c109617
#
_cell.length_a   1.000
_cell.length_b   1.000
_cell.length_c   1.000
_cell.angle_alpha   90.00
_cell.angle_beta   90.00
_cell.angle_gamma   90.00
#
_symmetry.space_group_name_H-M   'P 1'
#
loop_
_entity.id
_entity.type
_entity.pdbx_description
1 polymer ?
#
loop_
_entity_poly.entity_id
_entity_poly.type
_entity_poly.pdbx_seq_one_letter_code
_entity_poly.pdbx_strand_id
1 'polypeptide(L)'
;MKITYYGHSALLVETEQAKVIIDPFLSGNPNSGISPDDITVDAVLLTHGHSDHLGDAVQIAKQNDCPIFAVFELAEYCRMKGAKVKHMNIGGKHIYDAITVKYTQAFHSSSIQEGDVWIYAGQPAGILLTIEGKTLFHAGDTALFSDLRLIGERTAIDLAALPIGDMLTMGPDDALLAARWLQADKVIPLHYNTFPDIAQDAMDFCDRLRQEGIEGFPLKAGESIEI
;
A
#
# COMPACT_ATOMS: atom_id res chain seq x y z
N MET A 1 -1.16 -13.33 10.45
CA MET A 1 -1.20 -12.63 9.14
C MET A 1 0.22 -12.54 8.64
N LYS A 2 0.50 -13.15 7.46
CA LYS A 2 1.80 -13.07 6.80
C LYS A 2 1.78 -11.95 5.78
N ILE A 3 2.81 -11.10 5.79
CA ILE A 3 2.98 -9.99 4.83
C ILE A 3 4.28 -10.20 4.07
N THR A 4 4.18 -10.33 2.75
CA THR A 4 5.33 -10.46 1.83
C THR A 4 5.51 -9.15 1.06
N TYR A 5 6.71 -8.61 1.08
CA TYR A 5 7.09 -7.41 0.34
C TYR A 5 7.62 -7.77 -1.05
N TYR A 6 7.08 -7.18 -2.10
CA TYR A 6 7.55 -7.41 -3.48
C TYR A 6 8.27 -6.20 -4.09
N GLY A 7 8.76 -5.31 -3.25
CA GLY A 7 9.45 -4.10 -3.68
C GLY A 7 8.51 -2.92 -3.88
N HIS A 8 9.07 -1.73 -3.85
CA HIS A 8 8.38 -0.44 -3.96
C HIS A 8 7.28 -0.29 -2.92
N SER A 9 6.02 -0.44 -3.31
CA SER A 9 4.85 -0.39 -2.42
C SER A 9 4.02 -1.67 -2.47
N ALA A 10 4.47 -2.70 -3.18
CA ALA A 10 3.71 -3.94 -3.38
C ALA A 10 3.78 -4.86 -2.16
N LEU A 11 2.64 -5.08 -1.51
CA LEU A 11 2.49 -6.01 -0.38
C LEU A 11 1.47 -7.11 -0.69
N LEU A 12 1.86 -8.37 -0.54
CA LEU A 12 0.94 -9.49 -0.46
C LEU A 12 0.65 -9.81 1.01
N VAL A 13 -0.63 -9.80 1.36
CA VAL A 13 -1.14 -10.13 2.70
C VAL A 13 -1.87 -11.45 2.64
N GLU A 14 -1.44 -12.42 3.44
CA GLU A 14 -1.99 -13.77 3.47
C GLU A 14 -2.41 -14.17 4.88
N THR A 15 -3.60 -14.75 5.00
CA THR A 15 -4.10 -15.41 6.20
C THR A 15 -4.71 -16.76 5.82
N GLU A 16 -5.24 -17.51 6.79
CA GLU A 16 -6.01 -18.72 6.48
C GLU A 16 -7.33 -18.42 5.74
N GLN A 17 -7.87 -17.20 5.91
CA GLN A 17 -9.20 -16.83 5.40
C GLN A 17 -9.17 -16.00 4.13
N ALA A 18 -8.08 -15.29 3.84
CA ALA A 18 -7.99 -14.40 2.67
C ALA A 18 -6.56 -14.11 2.25
N LYS A 19 -6.41 -13.84 0.94
CA LYS A 19 -5.19 -13.33 0.32
C LYS A 19 -5.49 -12.03 -0.41
N VAL A 20 -4.72 -10.99 -0.14
CA VAL A 20 -4.93 -9.66 -0.69
C VAL A 20 -3.60 -9.08 -1.17
N ILE A 21 -3.56 -8.49 -2.35
CA ILE A 21 -2.40 -7.73 -2.79
C ILE A 21 -2.72 -6.23 -2.83
N ILE A 22 -1.77 -5.41 -2.39
CA ILE A 22 -1.87 -3.95 -2.37
C ILE A 22 -0.81 -3.40 -3.32
N ASP A 23 -1.20 -2.45 -4.19
CA ASP A 23 -0.36 -1.73 -5.14
C ASP A 23 0.62 -2.63 -5.92
N PRO A 24 0.11 -3.58 -6.74
CA PRO A 24 0.92 -4.63 -7.35
C PRO A 24 1.74 -4.14 -8.55
N PHE A 25 2.75 -3.31 -8.29
CA PHE A 25 3.75 -2.93 -9.27
C PHE A 25 4.83 -4.02 -9.34
N LEU A 26 4.64 -5.01 -10.22
CA LEU A 26 5.50 -6.18 -10.34
C LEU A 26 6.30 -6.19 -11.64
N SER A 27 5.63 -6.16 -12.80
CA SER A 27 6.26 -6.28 -14.12
C SER A 27 7.24 -5.15 -14.46
N GLY A 28 6.95 -3.93 -14.02
CA GLY A 28 7.82 -2.76 -14.24
C GLY A 28 8.82 -2.50 -13.12
N ASN A 29 8.76 -3.27 -12.04
CA ASN A 29 9.59 -3.09 -10.85
C ASN A 29 10.88 -3.90 -10.94
N PRO A 30 12.06 -3.26 -11.01
CA PRO A 30 13.33 -3.97 -11.16
C PRO A 30 13.66 -4.87 -9.96
N ASN A 31 12.99 -4.66 -8.83
CA ASN A 31 13.26 -5.36 -7.58
C ASN A 31 12.27 -6.49 -7.28
N SER A 32 11.10 -6.60 -7.97
CA SER A 32 10.01 -7.48 -7.51
C SER A 32 10.35 -8.97 -7.59
N GLY A 33 11.01 -9.39 -8.65
CA GLY A 33 11.47 -10.78 -8.84
C GLY A 33 10.35 -11.83 -9.00
N ILE A 34 9.08 -11.40 -9.11
CA ILE A 34 7.91 -12.27 -9.28
C ILE A 34 7.08 -11.83 -10.50
N SER A 35 6.45 -12.79 -11.17
CA SER A 35 5.50 -12.50 -12.24
C SER A 35 4.11 -12.23 -11.68
N PRO A 36 3.34 -11.28 -12.24
CA PRO A 36 1.92 -11.14 -11.90
C PRO A 36 1.10 -12.43 -12.14
N ASP A 37 1.54 -13.28 -13.08
CA ASP A 37 0.89 -14.58 -13.36
C ASP A 37 0.98 -15.57 -12.18
N ASP A 38 1.96 -15.39 -11.30
CA ASP A 38 2.16 -16.25 -10.12
C ASP A 38 1.34 -15.77 -8.91
N ILE A 39 0.63 -14.64 -9.01
CA ILE A 39 -0.15 -14.06 -7.92
C ILE A 39 -1.55 -14.68 -7.86
N THR A 40 -1.87 -15.29 -6.73
CA THR A 40 -3.22 -15.81 -6.43
C THR A 40 -3.80 -15.08 -5.23
N VAL A 41 -4.92 -14.34 -5.45
CA VAL A 41 -5.54 -13.48 -4.43
C VAL A 41 -7.06 -13.41 -4.54
N ASP A 42 -7.72 -13.07 -3.45
CA ASP A 42 -9.17 -12.87 -3.33
C ASP A 42 -9.57 -11.40 -3.57
N ALA A 43 -8.62 -10.48 -3.48
CA ALA A 43 -8.85 -9.06 -3.76
C ALA A 43 -7.53 -8.33 -4.10
N VAL A 44 -7.65 -7.26 -4.89
CA VAL A 44 -6.59 -6.29 -5.16
C VAL A 44 -7.01 -4.95 -4.56
N LEU A 45 -6.13 -4.28 -3.82
CA LEU A 45 -6.37 -2.95 -3.26
C LEU A 45 -5.41 -1.96 -3.90
N LEU A 46 -5.92 -0.78 -4.29
CA LEU A 46 -5.13 0.29 -4.89
C LEU A 46 -5.22 1.55 -4.04
N THR A 47 -4.07 2.13 -3.73
CA THR A 47 -3.99 3.41 -3.01
C THR A 47 -4.26 4.59 -3.93
N HIS A 48 -3.71 4.58 -5.15
CA HIS A 48 -3.87 5.64 -6.14
C HIS A 48 -3.48 5.18 -7.57
N GLY A 49 -3.58 6.08 -8.55
CA GLY A 49 -3.53 5.74 -9.98
C GLY A 49 -2.16 5.84 -10.65
N HIS A 50 -1.06 6.17 -9.95
CA HIS A 50 0.26 6.18 -10.57
C HIS A 50 0.67 4.78 -11.04
N SER A 51 1.48 4.71 -12.09
CA SER A 51 1.84 3.44 -12.76
C SER A 51 2.60 2.47 -11.86
N ASP A 52 3.37 2.99 -10.92
CA ASP A 52 4.15 2.26 -9.93
C ASP A 52 3.33 1.78 -8.69
N HIS A 53 2.00 1.98 -8.74
CA HIS A 53 1.01 1.46 -7.79
C HIS A 53 -0.10 0.69 -8.50
N LEU A 54 -0.74 1.29 -9.53
CA LEU A 54 -1.73 0.61 -10.37
C LEU A 54 -1.13 -0.68 -10.97
N GLY A 55 0.09 -0.60 -11.50
CA GLY A 55 0.89 -1.73 -11.95
C GLY A 55 0.10 -2.80 -12.69
N ASP A 56 0.18 -4.02 -12.22
CA ASP A 56 -0.45 -5.22 -12.81
C ASP A 56 -1.85 -5.52 -12.24
N ALA A 57 -2.46 -4.58 -11.51
CA ALA A 57 -3.72 -4.77 -10.78
C ALA A 57 -4.86 -5.33 -11.64
N VAL A 58 -5.03 -4.78 -12.86
CA VAL A 58 -6.09 -5.23 -13.77
C VAL A 58 -5.85 -6.66 -14.26
N GLN A 59 -4.60 -7.01 -14.58
CA GLN A 59 -4.23 -8.36 -14.98
C GLN A 59 -4.50 -9.35 -13.84
N ILE A 60 -3.98 -9.08 -12.65
CA ILE A 60 -4.12 -9.93 -11.45
C ILE A 60 -5.59 -10.11 -11.09
N ALA A 61 -6.39 -9.05 -11.09
CA ALA A 61 -7.81 -9.13 -10.78
C ALA A 61 -8.59 -9.99 -11.78
N LYS A 62 -8.26 -9.89 -13.07
CA LYS A 62 -8.94 -10.68 -14.13
C LYS A 62 -8.57 -12.16 -14.07
N GLN A 63 -7.31 -12.50 -13.86
CA GLN A 63 -6.88 -13.90 -13.79
C GLN A 63 -7.40 -14.61 -12.55
N ASN A 64 -7.59 -13.88 -11.44
CA ASN A 64 -8.11 -14.42 -10.18
C ASN A 64 -9.65 -14.28 -10.06
N ASP A 65 -10.31 -13.68 -11.05
CA ASP A 65 -11.76 -13.37 -11.01
C ASP A 65 -12.18 -12.59 -9.76
N CYS A 66 -11.27 -11.80 -9.15
CA CYS A 66 -11.45 -11.07 -7.91
C CYS A 66 -11.66 -9.55 -8.14
N PRO A 67 -12.24 -8.81 -7.16
CA PRO A 67 -12.44 -7.38 -7.31
C PRO A 67 -11.18 -6.56 -7.03
N ILE A 68 -11.07 -5.41 -7.72
CA ILE A 68 -10.19 -4.31 -7.35
C ILE A 68 -10.97 -3.33 -6.48
N PHE A 69 -10.43 -3.02 -5.30
CA PHE A 69 -10.91 -1.92 -4.45
C PHE A 69 -10.08 -0.67 -4.77
N ALA A 70 -10.74 0.44 -5.07
CA ALA A 70 -10.09 1.72 -5.34
C ALA A 70 -11.07 2.87 -5.09
N VAL A 71 -10.56 4.09 -5.01
CA VAL A 71 -11.41 5.30 -5.06
C VAL A 71 -12.19 5.32 -6.38
N PHE A 72 -13.34 5.99 -6.38
CA PHE A 72 -14.37 5.85 -7.44
C PHE A 72 -13.78 5.98 -8.86
N GLU A 73 -13.01 7.03 -9.13
CA GLU A 73 -12.48 7.31 -10.47
C GLU A 73 -11.48 6.24 -10.93
N LEU A 74 -10.61 5.79 -10.03
CA LEU A 74 -9.64 4.73 -10.31
C LEU A 74 -10.34 3.38 -10.50
N ALA A 75 -11.35 3.09 -9.68
CA ALA A 75 -12.16 1.87 -9.84
C ALA A 75 -12.87 1.86 -11.21
N GLU A 76 -13.47 3.00 -11.63
CA GLU A 76 -14.09 3.11 -12.95
C GLU A 76 -13.11 2.91 -14.10
N TYR A 77 -11.90 3.45 -13.98
CA TYR A 77 -10.85 3.19 -14.94
C TYR A 77 -10.53 1.67 -15.04
N CYS A 78 -10.34 0.99 -13.90
CA CYS A 78 -10.10 -0.45 -13.88
C CYS A 78 -11.29 -1.24 -14.44
N ARG A 79 -12.52 -0.82 -14.17
CA ARG A 79 -13.75 -1.41 -14.73
C ARG A 79 -13.79 -1.29 -16.26
N MET A 80 -13.42 -0.12 -16.81
CA MET A 80 -13.32 0.06 -18.25
C MET A 80 -12.25 -0.82 -18.91
N LYS A 81 -11.22 -1.23 -18.15
CA LYS A 81 -10.21 -2.23 -18.60
C LYS A 81 -10.67 -3.68 -18.39
N GLY A 82 -11.91 -3.90 -17.93
CA GLY A 82 -12.57 -5.21 -17.80
C GLY A 82 -12.38 -5.91 -16.46
N ALA A 83 -11.89 -5.24 -15.42
CA ALA A 83 -11.83 -5.79 -14.07
C ALA A 83 -13.18 -5.68 -13.34
N LYS A 84 -13.42 -6.61 -12.40
CA LYS A 84 -14.44 -6.43 -11.35
C LYS A 84 -13.96 -5.39 -10.37
N VAL A 85 -14.84 -4.52 -9.86
CA VAL A 85 -14.43 -3.44 -8.95
C VAL A 85 -15.38 -3.26 -7.78
N LYS A 86 -14.83 -2.72 -6.70
CA LYS A 86 -15.54 -2.17 -5.53
C LYS A 86 -15.16 -0.71 -5.37
N HIS A 87 -16.12 0.16 -5.62
CA HIS A 87 -15.93 1.59 -5.47
C HIS A 87 -15.82 1.96 -3.99
N MET A 88 -14.75 2.65 -3.66
CA MET A 88 -14.51 3.21 -2.33
C MET A 88 -14.43 4.74 -2.41
N ASN A 89 -14.35 5.38 -1.26
CA ASN A 89 -13.94 6.78 -1.16
C ASN A 89 -13.30 7.01 0.21
N ILE A 90 -12.60 8.14 0.35
CA ILE A 90 -11.95 8.52 1.60
C ILE A 90 -12.97 8.53 2.76
N GLY A 91 -12.62 7.87 3.86
CA GLY A 91 -13.50 7.65 5.01
C GLY A 91 -14.43 6.44 4.90
N GLY A 92 -14.61 5.89 3.70
CA GLY A 92 -15.46 4.73 3.46
C GLY A 92 -14.86 3.43 4.03
N LYS A 93 -15.72 2.57 4.56
CA LYS A 93 -15.40 1.23 5.03
C LYS A 93 -16.30 0.20 4.32
N HIS A 94 -15.71 -0.90 3.88
CA HIS A 94 -16.43 -2.03 3.29
C HIS A 94 -15.98 -3.34 3.92
N ILE A 95 -16.91 -4.26 4.13
CA ILE A 95 -16.65 -5.63 4.55
C ILE A 95 -16.91 -6.51 3.33
N TYR A 96 -15.91 -7.27 2.93
CA TYR A 96 -15.98 -8.19 1.81
C TYR A 96 -15.39 -9.54 2.25
N ASP A 97 -16.25 -10.55 2.33
CA ASP A 97 -15.91 -11.86 2.88
C ASP A 97 -15.17 -11.75 4.23
N ALA A 98 -13.93 -12.23 4.32
CA ALA A 98 -13.13 -12.19 5.54
C ALA A 98 -12.38 -10.86 5.74
N ILE A 99 -12.38 -9.94 4.77
CA ILE A 99 -11.62 -8.70 4.84
C ILE A 99 -12.49 -7.48 5.19
N THR A 100 -11.93 -6.59 5.98
CA THR A 100 -12.47 -5.24 6.18
C THR A 100 -11.47 -4.24 5.62
N VAL A 101 -11.93 -3.42 4.67
CA VAL A 101 -11.12 -2.37 4.01
C VAL A 101 -11.70 -1.01 4.37
N LYS A 102 -10.84 -0.09 4.84
CA LYS A 102 -11.21 1.31 5.05
C LYS A 102 -10.19 2.22 4.39
N TYR A 103 -10.67 3.16 3.58
CA TYR A 103 -9.84 4.17 2.93
C TYR A 103 -9.67 5.39 3.83
N THR A 104 -8.46 5.89 3.95
CA THR A 104 -8.10 7.08 4.72
C THR A 104 -7.53 8.15 3.81
N GLN A 105 -7.44 9.39 4.28
CA GLN A 105 -6.77 10.47 3.57
C GLN A 105 -5.30 10.13 3.32
N ALA A 106 -4.79 10.56 2.16
CA ALA A 106 -3.38 10.71 1.84
C ALA A 106 -3.16 12.05 1.10
N PHE A 107 -2.00 12.65 1.26
CA PHE A 107 -1.64 13.90 0.58
C PHE A 107 -0.62 13.62 -0.51
N HIS A 108 -1.12 13.39 -1.72
CA HIS A 108 -0.36 13.09 -2.91
C HIS A 108 -1.17 13.46 -4.16
N SER A 109 -0.66 13.23 -5.34
CA SER A 109 -1.43 13.28 -6.59
C SER A 109 -1.91 11.88 -6.99
N SER A 110 -2.84 11.82 -7.95
CA SER A 110 -3.32 10.54 -8.48
C SER A 110 -3.75 10.73 -9.93
N SER A 111 -2.99 10.13 -10.83
CA SER A 111 -3.24 10.21 -12.26
C SER A 111 -2.75 8.96 -12.98
N ILE A 112 -3.33 8.68 -14.13
CA ILE A 112 -2.96 7.59 -15.02
C ILE A 112 -2.47 8.18 -16.33
N GLN A 113 -1.32 7.75 -16.81
CA GLN A 113 -0.81 8.15 -18.11
C GLN A 113 -1.24 7.15 -19.19
N GLU A 114 -1.95 7.62 -20.21
CA GLU A 114 -2.23 6.86 -21.44
C GLU A 114 -1.66 7.63 -22.64
N GLY A 115 -0.54 7.16 -23.17
CA GLY A 115 0.20 7.89 -24.21
C GLY A 115 0.60 9.28 -23.70
N ASP A 116 0.15 10.32 -24.37
CA ASP A 116 0.41 11.72 -24.02
C ASP A 116 -0.68 12.35 -23.13
N VAL A 117 -1.67 11.57 -22.71
CA VAL A 117 -2.80 12.07 -21.91
C VAL A 117 -2.65 11.64 -20.45
N TRP A 118 -2.85 12.60 -19.54
CA TRP A 118 -2.96 12.36 -18.10
C TRP A 118 -4.43 12.36 -17.69
N ILE A 119 -4.88 11.25 -17.12
CA ILE A 119 -6.26 11.03 -16.67
C ILE A 119 -6.27 11.18 -15.14
N TYR A 120 -7.12 12.05 -14.63
CA TYR A 120 -7.34 12.15 -13.18
C TYR A 120 -7.93 10.82 -12.64
N ALA A 121 -7.31 10.29 -11.58
CA ALA A 121 -7.66 8.98 -11.03
C ALA A 121 -8.26 9.04 -9.62
N GLY A 122 -8.91 10.14 -9.28
CA GLY A 122 -9.47 10.36 -7.94
C GLY A 122 -8.42 10.82 -6.93
N GLN A 123 -8.79 10.90 -5.66
CA GLN A 123 -7.87 11.25 -4.58
C GLN A 123 -7.02 10.04 -4.18
N PRO A 124 -5.72 10.25 -3.87
CA PRO A 124 -4.90 9.20 -3.27
C PRO A 124 -5.40 8.84 -1.88
N ALA A 125 -5.14 7.62 -1.47
CA ALA A 125 -5.65 7.08 -0.22
C ALA A 125 -4.63 6.21 0.50
N GLY A 126 -4.64 6.27 1.84
CA GLY A 126 -4.13 5.18 2.67
C GLY A 126 -5.20 4.10 2.85
N ILE A 127 -4.79 2.90 3.21
CA ILE A 127 -5.65 1.74 3.36
C ILE A 127 -5.45 1.12 4.75
N LEU A 128 -6.53 1.00 5.52
CA LEU A 128 -6.60 0.10 6.68
C LEU A 128 -7.23 -1.21 6.22
N LEU A 129 -6.43 -2.28 6.23
CA LEU A 129 -6.86 -3.65 5.92
C LEU A 129 -6.89 -4.45 7.21
N THR A 130 -8.06 -4.95 7.59
CA THR A 130 -8.23 -5.81 8.77
C THR A 130 -8.67 -7.20 8.34
N ILE A 131 -7.95 -8.24 8.77
CA ILE A 131 -8.28 -9.65 8.57
C ILE A 131 -7.97 -10.38 9.88
N GLU A 132 -8.89 -11.25 10.34
CA GLU A 132 -8.72 -12.04 11.58
C GLU A 132 -8.35 -11.19 12.82
N GLY A 133 -8.86 -9.95 12.88
CA GLY A 133 -8.62 -9.04 13.99
C GLY A 133 -7.27 -8.33 13.97
N LYS A 134 -6.41 -8.59 12.98
CA LYS A 134 -5.15 -7.89 12.74
C LYS A 134 -5.32 -6.78 11.70
N THR A 135 -4.72 -5.62 11.95
CA THR A 135 -4.83 -4.45 11.07
C THR A 135 -3.48 -4.01 10.54
N LEU A 136 -3.36 -4.04 9.20
CA LEU A 136 -2.30 -3.38 8.44
C LEU A 136 -2.77 -1.99 8.02
N PHE A 137 -1.97 -0.95 8.27
CA PHE A 137 -2.10 0.36 7.64
C PHE A 137 -1.07 0.50 6.52
N HIS A 138 -1.52 0.59 5.28
CA HIS A 138 -0.70 0.92 4.13
C HIS A 138 -0.92 2.40 3.80
N ALA A 139 0.09 3.23 3.98
CA ALA A 139 -0.05 4.68 3.81
C ALA A 139 -0.28 5.10 2.35
N GLY A 140 0.12 4.25 1.39
CA GLY A 140 0.28 4.65 -0.01
C GLY A 140 1.35 5.73 -0.11
N ASP A 141 1.28 6.52 -1.17
CA ASP A 141 2.11 7.70 -1.31
C ASP A 141 1.48 8.89 -0.62
N THR A 142 2.24 9.49 0.28
CA THR A 142 1.76 10.63 1.07
C THR A 142 2.91 11.47 1.61
N ALA A 143 2.65 12.77 1.78
CA ALA A 143 3.39 13.62 2.69
C ALA A 143 2.99 13.30 4.14
N LEU A 144 3.76 13.79 5.11
CA LEU A 144 3.36 13.81 6.51
C LEU A 144 2.18 14.79 6.71
N PHE A 145 1.16 14.35 7.44
CA PHE A 145 0.01 15.20 7.79
C PHE A 145 -0.55 14.84 9.17
N SER A 146 -1.11 15.83 9.85
CA SER A 146 -1.50 15.72 11.27
C SER A 146 -2.54 14.64 11.56
N ASP A 147 -3.41 14.33 10.60
CA ASP A 147 -4.53 13.41 10.81
C ASP A 147 -4.09 11.94 10.84
N LEU A 148 -2.81 11.63 10.50
CA LEU A 148 -2.21 10.32 10.80
C LEU A 148 -2.32 10.00 12.31
N ARG A 149 -2.24 11.03 13.18
CA ARG A 149 -2.45 10.87 14.62
C ARG A 149 -3.88 10.42 14.93
N LEU A 150 -4.89 10.99 14.26
CA LEU A 150 -6.30 10.60 14.45
C LEU A 150 -6.54 9.16 13.97
N ILE A 151 -5.85 8.70 12.93
CA ILE A 151 -5.93 7.31 12.47
C ILE A 151 -5.42 6.38 13.57
N GLY A 152 -4.24 6.64 14.16
CA GLY A 152 -3.67 5.85 15.24
C GLY A 152 -4.50 5.89 16.53
N GLU A 153 -5.02 7.06 16.92
CA GLU A 153 -5.89 7.20 18.12
C GLU A 153 -7.21 6.39 17.98
N ARG A 154 -7.70 6.16 16.77
CA ARG A 154 -9.00 5.51 16.53
C ARG A 154 -8.93 4.06 16.05
N THR A 155 -7.73 3.59 15.71
CA THR A 155 -7.54 2.24 15.16
C THR A 155 -6.27 1.64 15.73
N ALA A 156 -6.38 0.49 16.38
CA ALA A 156 -5.19 -0.29 16.74
C ALA A 156 -4.55 -0.82 15.44
N ILE A 157 -3.30 -0.43 15.19
CA ILE A 157 -2.54 -0.78 14.00
C ILE A 157 -1.44 -1.76 14.41
N ASP A 158 -1.52 -3.01 13.95
CA ASP A 158 -0.51 -4.03 14.24
C ASP A 158 0.76 -3.82 13.41
N LEU A 159 0.62 -3.26 12.21
CA LEU A 159 1.73 -2.96 11.30
C LEU A 159 1.39 -1.74 10.44
N ALA A 160 2.31 -0.80 10.33
CA ALA A 160 2.24 0.30 9.35
C ALA A 160 3.26 0.11 8.24
N ALA A 161 2.85 0.32 7.00
CA ALA A 161 3.71 0.33 5.83
C ALA A 161 3.80 1.78 5.33
N LEU A 162 4.99 2.39 5.42
CA LEU A 162 5.21 3.83 5.29
C LEU A 162 6.23 4.15 4.19
N PRO A 163 5.95 5.08 3.26
CA PRO A 163 6.93 5.51 2.27
C PRO A 163 8.04 6.31 2.94
N ILE A 164 9.27 6.11 2.45
CA ILE A 164 10.48 6.81 2.94
C ILE A 164 11.31 7.41 1.79
N GLY A 165 10.79 7.46 0.58
CA GLY A 165 11.54 7.82 -0.62
C GLY A 165 11.96 9.31 -0.72
N ASP A 166 11.39 10.19 0.10
CA ASP A 166 11.64 11.64 0.20
C ASP A 166 11.13 12.42 -1.02
N MET A 167 11.85 12.46 -2.12
CA MET A 167 11.54 13.33 -3.27
C MET A 167 10.08 13.30 -3.73
N LEU A 168 9.44 12.12 -3.75
CA LEU A 168 8.07 11.93 -4.24
C LEU A 168 7.06 11.66 -3.13
N THR A 169 7.52 11.35 -1.93
CA THR A 169 6.71 11.04 -0.75
C THR A 169 7.32 11.70 0.48
N MET A 170 6.86 11.37 1.68
CA MET A 170 7.60 11.73 2.90
C MET A 170 8.96 11.02 2.94
N GLY A 171 9.94 11.68 3.55
CA GLY A 171 11.26 11.12 3.81
C GLY A 171 11.34 10.38 5.15
N PRO A 172 12.52 9.80 5.50
CA PRO A 172 12.70 9.02 6.72
C PRO A 172 12.37 9.78 8.01
N ASP A 173 12.63 11.08 8.09
CA ASP A 173 12.35 11.91 9.27
C ASP A 173 10.83 12.05 9.51
N ASP A 174 10.10 12.35 8.44
CA ASP A 174 8.64 12.46 8.47
C ASP A 174 7.97 11.11 8.72
N ALA A 175 8.50 10.03 8.12
CA ALA A 175 8.00 8.67 8.31
C ALA A 175 8.19 8.18 9.76
N LEU A 176 9.29 8.56 10.43
CA LEU A 176 9.51 8.28 11.85
C LEU A 176 8.44 8.96 12.72
N LEU A 177 8.12 10.23 12.42
CA LEU A 177 7.07 10.96 13.12
C LEU A 177 5.68 10.38 12.81
N ALA A 178 5.43 9.98 11.56
CA ALA A 178 4.20 9.30 11.14
C ALA A 178 4.00 7.99 11.91
N ALA A 179 5.04 7.15 12.05
CA ALA A 179 4.98 5.90 12.81
C ALA A 179 4.57 6.14 14.28
N ARG A 180 5.12 7.18 14.92
CA ARG A 180 4.74 7.58 16.28
C ARG A 180 3.28 8.04 16.37
N TRP A 181 2.82 8.85 15.42
CA TRP A 181 1.43 9.35 15.39
C TRP A 181 0.42 8.23 15.13
N LEU A 182 0.79 7.26 14.31
CA LEU A 182 -0.02 6.07 14.03
C LEU A 182 -0.04 5.09 15.22
N GLN A 183 0.85 5.27 16.21
CA GLN A 183 1.02 4.35 17.36
C GLN A 183 1.24 2.90 16.89
N ALA A 184 1.96 2.73 15.78
CA ALA A 184 2.23 1.40 15.23
C ALA A 184 3.40 0.75 15.96
N ASP A 185 3.23 -0.50 16.38
CA ASP A 185 4.31 -1.27 17.04
C ASP A 185 5.35 -1.77 16.02
N LYS A 186 4.93 -1.94 14.78
CA LYS A 186 5.74 -2.50 13.67
C LYS A 186 5.63 -1.63 12.42
N VAL A 187 6.74 -1.48 11.69
CA VAL A 187 6.79 -0.67 10.46
C VAL A 187 7.58 -1.40 9.37
N ILE A 188 7.03 -1.40 8.15
CA ILE A 188 7.75 -1.74 6.91
C ILE A 188 7.99 -0.44 6.13
N PRO A 189 9.25 -0.07 5.83
CA PRO A 189 9.53 1.03 4.90
C PRO A 189 9.16 0.64 3.46
N LEU A 190 8.50 1.55 2.75
CA LEU A 190 8.07 1.42 1.37
C LEU A 190 8.66 2.53 0.48
N HIS A 191 8.44 2.39 -0.84
CA HIS A 191 8.67 3.43 -1.84
C HIS A 191 10.11 3.99 -1.80
N TYR A 192 11.12 3.12 -1.76
CA TYR A 192 12.54 3.49 -1.74
C TYR A 192 13.36 2.53 -2.61
N ASN A 193 14.52 3.00 -3.09
CA ASN A 193 15.52 2.22 -3.84
C ASN A 193 15.02 1.54 -5.14
N THR A 194 13.83 1.89 -5.63
CA THR A 194 13.33 1.41 -6.92
C THR A 194 13.89 2.24 -8.06
N PHE A 195 14.05 3.54 -7.83
CA PHE A 195 14.62 4.51 -8.75
C PHE A 195 15.73 5.30 -8.06
N PRO A 196 16.73 5.85 -8.81
CA PRO A 196 17.83 6.60 -8.19
C PRO A 196 17.39 7.77 -7.32
N ASP A 197 16.32 8.48 -7.70
CA ASP A 197 15.86 9.69 -7.02
C ASP A 197 15.19 9.42 -5.66
N ILE A 198 14.85 8.16 -5.37
CA ILE A 198 14.25 7.72 -4.11
C ILE A 198 15.18 6.78 -3.32
N ALA A 199 16.48 6.96 -3.48
CA ALA A 199 17.46 6.16 -2.77
C ALA A 199 17.50 6.52 -1.27
N GLN A 200 17.28 5.52 -0.39
CA GLN A 200 17.29 5.67 1.08
C GLN A 200 17.95 4.50 1.77
N ASP A 201 18.46 4.73 2.98
CA ASP A 201 18.99 3.69 3.86
C ASP A 201 17.86 3.19 4.80
N ALA A 202 17.21 2.10 4.40
CA ALA A 202 16.14 1.50 5.21
C ALA A 202 16.64 0.87 6.51
N MET A 203 17.92 0.48 6.59
CA MET A 203 18.52 -0.04 7.82
C MET A 203 18.67 1.07 8.86
N ASP A 204 19.23 2.22 8.46
CA ASP A 204 19.29 3.40 9.33
C ASP A 204 17.90 3.82 9.82
N PHE A 205 16.92 3.89 8.91
CA PHE A 205 15.54 4.19 9.28
C PHE A 205 14.99 3.22 10.34
N CYS A 206 15.17 1.91 10.14
CA CYS A 206 14.71 0.89 11.09
C CYS A 206 15.47 0.94 12.43
N ASP A 207 16.74 1.30 12.44
CA ASP A 207 17.50 1.51 13.68
C ASP A 207 17.00 2.73 14.47
N ARG A 208 16.57 3.79 13.77
CA ARG A 208 15.93 4.97 14.39
C ARG A 208 14.53 4.63 14.94
N LEU A 209 13.74 3.82 14.23
CA LEU A 209 12.46 3.30 14.75
C LEU A 209 12.68 2.51 16.06
N ARG A 210 13.71 1.66 16.11
CA ARG A 210 14.03 0.86 17.29
C ARG A 210 14.39 1.73 18.50
N GLN A 211 15.05 2.87 18.30
CA GLN A 211 15.33 3.84 19.37
C GLN A 211 14.06 4.46 19.98
N GLU A 212 12.97 4.49 19.19
CA GLU A 212 11.64 4.94 19.63
C GLU A 212 10.74 3.78 20.15
N GLY A 213 11.29 2.56 20.23
CA GLY A 213 10.56 1.38 20.70
C GLY A 213 9.65 0.75 19.62
N ILE A 214 9.84 1.11 18.36
CA ILE A 214 9.07 0.60 17.20
C ILE A 214 9.92 -0.42 16.45
N GLU A 215 9.37 -1.59 16.13
CA GLU A 215 10.09 -2.61 15.37
C GLU A 215 10.03 -2.32 13.86
N GLY A 216 11.19 -2.06 13.25
CA GLY A 216 11.32 -1.81 11.82
C GLY A 216 11.75 -3.06 11.05
N PHE A 217 11.15 -3.30 9.88
CA PHE A 217 11.45 -4.43 9.01
C PHE A 217 11.91 -3.96 7.63
N PRO A 218 13.23 -3.83 7.39
CA PRO A 218 13.79 -3.43 6.09
C PRO A 218 13.85 -4.63 5.14
N LEU A 219 12.66 -5.09 4.69
CA LEU A 219 12.53 -6.29 3.87
C LEU A 219 13.11 -6.10 2.47
N LYS A 220 13.72 -7.16 1.95
CA LYS A 220 14.00 -7.30 0.52
C LYS A 220 12.80 -7.91 -0.19
N ALA A 221 12.68 -7.67 -1.49
CA ALA A 221 11.61 -8.28 -2.27
C ALA A 221 11.65 -9.82 -2.16
N GLY A 222 10.47 -10.41 -1.90
CA GLY A 222 10.29 -11.82 -1.61
C GLY A 222 10.40 -12.19 -0.13
N GLU A 223 10.93 -11.31 0.74
CA GLU A 223 10.94 -11.56 2.19
C GLU A 223 9.58 -11.26 2.82
N SER A 224 9.29 -11.94 3.93
CA SER A 224 8.01 -11.81 4.64
C SER A 224 8.19 -11.75 6.14
N ILE A 225 7.19 -11.15 6.80
CA ILE A 225 7.03 -11.17 8.26
C ILE A 225 5.66 -11.72 8.62
N GLU A 226 5.52 -12.11 9.88
CA GLU A 226 4.23 -12.50 10.50
C GLU A 226 3.88 -11.53 11.65
N ILE A 227 2.59 -11.17 11.74
CA ILE A 227 2.04 -10.34 12.81
C ILE A 227 0.83 -11.00 13.45
#